data_83a96962964740e69a32356dffa37202
#
_entry.id   83a96962964740e69a32356dffa37202
#
_cell.length_a   1.000
_cell.length_b   1.000
_cell.length_c   1.000
_cell.angle_alpha   90.00
_cell.angle_beta   90.00
_cell.angle_gamma   90.00
#
_symmetry.space_group_name_H-M   'P 1'
#
loop_
_entity.id
_entity.type
_entity.pdbx_description
1 polymer ?
#
loop_
_entity_poly.entity_id
_entity_poly.type
_entity_poly.pdbx_seq_one_letter_code
_entity_poly.pdbx_strand_id
1 'polypeptide(L)'
;MKANKFFAVLLIGLAAAACRPASDLPKEYQPSAALRDSVSYLIGINFGTFLTNYDFGKDINYAEIVKGMKDFVNAEGDFQDPEFVKQFRVDPNLINDMFNNYLENRRTGLAQAAKEKSEKFLADNKKKDGIFETPSGLQYRIVDPGSGEKPGPQDTVWVRYKGSLIDGTVFDEVPADAEPIRLMLNRVVPGWTEGLQLIGEGGKIDLFIPSDLGYGEQGNQGIPGNSALIFNVEMTKVAPYIESVPTD
;
A
#
# COMPACT_ATOMS: atom_id res chain seq x y z
N MET A 1 6.85 -5.32 14.70
CA MET A 1 6.18 -4.26 15.47
C MET A 1 6.86 -2.93 15.15
N LYS A 2 6.42 -2.20 14.12
CA LYS A 2 6.86 -0.83 13.87
C LYS A 2 5.79 0.08 14.46
N ALA A 3 6.21 0.92 15.39
CA ALA A 3 5.36 1.82 16.14
C ALA A 3 4.66 2.81 15.18
N ASN A 4 3.33 2.79 15.17
CA ASN A 4 2.50 3.86 14.65
C ASN A 4 2.87 5.15 15.40
N LYS A 5 3.67 5.99 14.76
CA LYS A 5 3.77 7.38 15.17
C LYS A 5 2.52 8.07 14.66
N PHE A 6 1.50 8.11 15.49
CA PHE A 6 0.43 9.09 15.36
C PHE A 6 1.09 10.47 15.31
N PHE A 7 1.04 11.12 14.16
CA PHE A 7 1.25 12.54 14.07
C PHE A 7 0.07 13.19 14.82
N ALA A 8 0.31 13.51 16.08
CA ALA A 8 -0.51 14.46 16.78
C ALA A 8 -0.38 15.78 15.99
N VAL A 9 -1.42 16.14 15.24
CA VAL A 9 -1.62 17.52 14.83
C VAL A 9 -1.73 18.28 16.15
N LEU A 10 -0.67 18.96 16.51
CA LEU A 10 -0.63 19.83 17.67
C LEU A 10 -1.57 21.00 17.34
N LEU A 11 -2.85 20.84 17.64
CA LEU A 11 -3.79 21.94 17.77
C LEU A 11 -3.36 22.73 19.01
N ILE A 12 -2.37 23.60 18.81
CA ILE A 12 -2.13 24.67 19.76
C ILE A 12 -3.35 25.56 19.63
N GLY A 13 -4.25 25.50 20.63
CA GLY A 13 -5.31 26.47 20.83
C GLY A 13 -4.69 27.85 21.02
N LEU A 14 -4.40 28.53 19.93
CA LEU A 14 -4.12 29.96 19.91
C LEU A 14 -5.47 30.63 19.77
N ALA A 15 -5.83 31.38 20.82
CA ALA A 15 -6.84 32.40 20.75
C ALA A 15 -6.69 33.20 19.45
N ALA A 16 -7.82 33.56 18.83
CA ALA A 16 -7.94 34.26 17.56
C ALA A 16 -6.94 35.43 17.41
N ALA A 17 -5.69 35.13 17.13
CA ALA A 17 -4.75 36.05 16.54
C ALA A 17 -5.02 35.97 15.04
N ALA A 18 -5.76 36.94 14.51
CA ALA A 18 -5.89 37.17 13.08
C ALA A 18 -4.53 36.90 12.42
N CYS A 19 -4.53 36.18 11.30
CA CYS A 19 -3.31 35.90 10.50
C CYS A 19 -2.67 37.26 10.13
N ARG A 20 -1.79 37.75 10.99
CA ARG A 20 -1.08 39.00 10.72
C ARG A 20 0.02 38.76 9.71
N PRO A 21 0.14 39.58 8.67
CA PRO A 21 1.23 39.44 7.72
C PRO A 21 2.58 39.60 8.43
N ALA A 22 3.61 38.92 7.98
CA ALA A 22 4.96 39.01 8.56
C ALA A 22 5.52 40.44 8.54
N SER A 23 5.01 41.32 7.65
CA SER A 23 5.31 42.76 7.60
C SER A 23 4.95 43.53 8.89
N ASP A 24 3.99 43.00 9.66
CA ASP A 24 3.54 43.66 10.92
C ASP A 24 4.45 43.35 12.11
N LEU A 25 5.41 42.44 11.93
CA LEU A 25 6.42 42.15 12.94
C LEU A 25 7.56 43.17 12.90
N PRO A 26 8.18 43.49 14.05
CA PRO A 26 9.43 44.26 14.06
C PRO A 26 10.47 43.53 13.16
N LYS A 27 11.34 44.32 12.49
CA LYS A 27 12.26 43.79 11.46
C LYS A 27 13.15 42.66 11.98
N GLU A 28 13.57 42.72 13.24
CA GLU A 28 14.39 41.69 13.89
C GLU A 28 13.69 40.33 14.05
N TYR A 29 12.37 40.32 14.03
CA TYR A 29 11.55 39.10 14.16
C TYR A 29 10.91 38.64 12.84
N GLN A 30 11.16 39.36 11.74
CA GLN A 30 10.64 38.97 10.44
C GLN A 30 11.44 37.78 9.89
N PRO A 31 10.80 36.64 9.55
CA PRO A 31 11.49 35.52 8.90
C PRO A 31 12.10 35.97 7.57
N SER A 32 13.30 35.50 7.27
CA SER A 32 13.89 35.71 5.94
C SER A 32 13.02 35.09 4.83
N ALA A 33 13.13 35.62 3.60
CA ALA A 33 12.41 35.07 2.46
C ALA A 33 12.74 33.57 2.27
N ALA A 34 14.02 33.21 2.36
CA ALA A 34 14.46 31.82 2.24
C ALA A 34 13.85 30.91 3.31
N LEU A 35 13.69 31.39 4.55
CA LEU A 35 13.05 30.61 5.62
C LEU A 35 11.55 30.43 5.33
N ARG A 36 10.85 31.48 4.90
CA ARG A 36 9.43 31.39 4.52
C ARG A 36 9.20 30.40 3.39
N ASP A 37 10.04 30.46 2.35
CA ASP A 37 9.95 29.56 1.20
C ASP A 37 10.19 28.11 1.61
N SER A 38 11.21 27.85 2.46
CA SER A 38 11.51 26.53 2.97
C SER A 38 10.37 25.95 3.82
N VAL A 39 9.79 26.76 4.72
CA VAL A 39 8.64 26.34 5.55
C VAL A 39 7.42 26.06 4.67
N SER A 40 7.15 26.91 3.70
CA SER A 40 6.04 26.70 2.75
C SER A 40 6.20 25.40 1.96
N TYR A 41 7.42 25.11 1.48
CA TYR A 41 7.74 23.88 0.78
C TYR A 41 7.56 22.64 1.67
N LEU A 42 8.01 22.69 2.93
CA LEU A 42 7.83 21.62 3.91
C LEU A 42 6.35 21.34 4.23
N ILE A 43 5.53 22.39 4.32
CA ILE A 43 4.06 22.24 4.46
C ILE A 43 3.51 21.47 3.24
N GLY A 44 3.95 21.82 2.04
CA GLY A 44 3.58 21.12 0.80
C GLY A 44 3.97 19.63 0.82
N ILE A 45 5.20 19.31 1.26
CA ILE A 45 5.67 17.92 1.40
C ILE A 45 4.77 17.15 2.39
N ASN A 46 4.47 17.73 3.55
CA ASN A 46 3.60 17.08 4.54
C ASN A 46 2.20 16.82 3.99
N PHE A 47 1.65 17.75 3.22
CA PHE A 47 0.37 17.56 2.57
C PHE A 47 0.45 16.48 1.46
N GLY A 48 1.53 16.45 0.70
CA GLY A 48 1.81 15.38 -0.27
C GLY A 48 1.88 14.01 0.37
N THR A 49 2.49 13.90 1.56
CA THR A 49 2.51 12.66 2.35
C THR A 49 1.10 12.23 2.76
N PHE A 50 0.24 13.17 3.19
CA PHE A 50 -1.16 12.88 3.46
C PHE A 50 -1.87 12.30 2.22
N LEU A 51 -1.77 12.97 1.07
CA LEU A 51 -2.39 12.51 -0.17
C LEU A 51 -1.94 11.09 -0.57
N THR A 52 -0.64 10.78 -0.38
CA THR A 52 -0.07 9.47 -0.69
C THR A 52 -0.54 8.41 0.28
N ASN A 53 -0.54 8.69 1.59
CA ASN A 53 -0.93 7.72 2.62
C ASN A 53 -2.41 7.32 2.55
N TYR A 54 -3.26 8.20 2.04
CA TYR A 54 -4.69 7.95 1.84
C TYR A 54 -5.05 7.55 0.41
N ASP A 55 -4.04 7.33 -0.44
CA ASP A 55 -4.22 6.88 -1.84
C ASP A 55 -5.14 7.77 -2.69
N PHE A 56 -5.03 9.09 -2.54
CA PHE A 56 -5.78 10.03 -3.38
C PHE A 56 -5.39 9.98 -4.88
N GLY A 57 -4.25 9.35 -5.21
CA GLY A 57 -3.74 9.26 -6.56
C GLY A 57 -2.94 10.50 -7.00
N LYS A 58 -2.44 10.43 -8.24
CA LYS A 58 -1.64 11.52 -8.83
C LYS A 58 -2.46 12.49 -9.67
N ASP A 59 -3.71 12.17 -9.88
CA ASP A 59 -4.68 12.91 -10.72
C ASP A 59 -5.49 13.96 -9.94
N ILE A 60 -5.20 14.14 -8.65
CA ILE A 60 -5.85 15.17 -7.82
C ILE A 60 -5.49 16.58 -8.31
N ASN A 61 -6.46 17.50 -8.26
CA ASN A 61 -6.27 18.87 -8.74
C ASN A 61 -5.56 19.76 -7.70
N TYR A 62 -4.25 19.86 -7.83
CA TYR A 62 -3.42 20.68 -6.93
C TYR A 62 -3.78 22.18 -6.94
N ALA A 63 -4.27 22.71 -8.06
CA ALA A 63 -4.68 24.10 -8.13
C ALA A 63 -5.91 24.39 -7.26
N GLU A 64 -6.86 23.46 -7.21
CA GLU A 64 -8.03 23.56 -6.32
C GLU A 64 -7.64 23.38 -4.85
N ILE A 65 -6.65 22.55 -4.54
CA ILE A 65 -6.10 22.47 -3.17
C ILE A 65 -5.54 23.80 -2.72
N VAL A 66 -4.67 24.41 -3.53
CA VAL A 66 -4.08 25.71 -3.24
C VAL A 66 -5.16 26.80 -3.12
N LYS A 67 -6.18 26.74 -3.98
CA LYS A 67 -7.32 27.67 -3.92
C LYS A 67 -8.08 27.52 -2.61
N GLY A 68 -8.44 26.30 -2.22
CA GLY A 68 -9.16 26.04 -0.95
C GLY A 68 -8.36 26.50 0.27
N MET A 69 -7.03 26.29 0.29
CA MET A 69 -6.16 26.80 1.35
C MET A 69 -6.21 28.34 1.42
N LYS A 70 -6.16 29.04 0.28
CA LYS A 70 -6.25 30.50 0.23
C LYS A 70 -7.62 31.01 0.67
N ASP A 71 -8.68 30.36 0.19
CA ASP A 71 -10.06 30.71 0.55
C ASP A 71 -10.23 30.61 2.07
N PHE A 72 -9.72 29.54 2.72
CA PHE A 72 -9.80 29.39 4.17
C PHE A 72 -8.98 30.41 4.95
N VAL A 73 -7.74 30.68 4.52
CA VAL A 73 -6.86 31.66 5.19
C VAL A 73 -7.42 33.09 5.11
N ASN A 74 -8.16 33.40 4.04
CA ASN A 74 -8.75 34.73 3.82
C ASN A 74 -10.20 34.84 4.31
N ALA A 75 -10.80 33.73 4.82
CA ALA A 75 -12.16 33.78 5.34
C ALA A 75 -12.23 34.60 6.62
N GLU A 76 -13.33 35.34 6.80
CA GLU A 76 -13.56 36.22 7.93
C GLU A 76 -14.57 35.60 8.92
N GLY A 77 -14.42 35.92 10.19
CA GLY A 77 -15.33 35.47 11.25
C GLY A 77 -14.80 34.29 12.05
N ASP A 78 -15.65 33.77 12.92
CA ASP A 78 -15.35 32.63 13.79
C ASP A 78 -15.66 31.31 13.02
N PHE A 79 -14.67 30.45 12.89
CA PHE A 79 -14.84 29.14 12.24
C PHE A 79 -15.82 28.21 12.98
N GLN A 80 -16.19 28.53 14.23
CA GLN A 80 -17.23 27.82 14.98
C GLN A 80 -18.65 28.35 14.65
N ASP A 81 -18.76 29.51 13.97
CA ASP A 81 -20.06 30.01 13.51
C ASP A 81 -20.58 29.19 12.33
N PRO A 82 -21.83 28.67 12.38
CA PRO A 82 -22.44 27.97 11.26
C PRO A 82 -22.50 28.77 9.95
N GLU A 83 -22.47 30.11 10.02
CA GLU A 83 -22.44 30.99 8.84
C GLU A 83 -21.07 31.03 8.17
N PHE A 84 -19.98 30.71 8.91
CA PHE A 84 -18.61 30.72 8.40
C PHE A 84 -18.43 29.83 7.17
N VAL A 85 -19.03 28.63 7.19
CA VAL A 85 -18.92 27.64 6.10
C VAL A 85 -19.56 28.11 4.79
N LYS A 86 -20.49 29.07 4.82
CA LYS A 86 -21.15 29.62 3.63
C LYS A 86 -20.23 30.46 2.74
N GLN A 87 -19.05 30.83 3.24
CA GLN A 87 -18.03 31.54 2.48
C GLN A 87 -17.32 30.64 1.45
N PHE A 88 -17.46 29.33 1.57
CA PHE A 88 -16.77 28.39 0.72
C PHE A 88 -17.69 27.85 -0.39
N ARG A 89 -17.09 27.56 -1.54
CA ARG A 89 -17.80 26.96 -2.69
C ARG A 89 -18.37 25.56 -2.36
N VAL A 90 -17.68 24.83 -1.50
CA VAL A 90 -18.09 23.51 -1.01
C VAL A 90 -18.12 23.58 0.51
N ASP A 91 -19.17 23.08 1.12
CA ASP A 91 -19.29 23.03 2.57
C ASP A 91 -18.19 22.14 3.18
N PRO A 92 -17.29 22.68 4.02
CA PRO A 92 -16.23 21.91 4.65
C PRO A 92 -16.73 20.74 5.52
N ASN A 93 -17.97 20.79 6.00
CA ASN A 93 -18.55 19.72 6.80
C ASN A 93 -18.78 18.43 5.99
N LEU A 94 -18.83 18.52 4.66
CA LEU A 94 -18.99 17.36 3.76
C LEU A 94 -17.67 16.61 3.50
N ILE A 95 -16.54 17.03 4.12
CA ILE A 95 -15.22 16.51 3.80
C ILE A 95 -15.14 14.98 3.95
N ASN A 96 -15.68 14.44 5.03
CA ASN A 96 -15.61 12.99 5.29
C ASN A 96 -16.40 12.19 4.25
N ASP A 97 -17.60 12.64 3.93
CA ASP A 97 -18.48 11.95 2.98
C ASP A 97 -17.89 12.01 1.57
N MET A 98 -17.37 13.18 1.17
CA MET A 98 -16.74 13.37 -0.13
C MET A 98 -15.44 12.58 -0.26
N PHE A 99 -14.60 12.56 0.77
CA PHE A 99 -13.37 11.79 0.78
C PHE A 99 -13.66 10.29 0.69
N ASN A 100 -14.55 9.79 1.55
CA ASN A 100 -14.92 8.37 1.53
C ASN A 100 -15.49 7.96 0.18
N ASN A 101 -16.37 8.76 -0.40
CA ASN A 101 -16.94 8.49 -1.73
C ASN A 101 -15.86 8.50 -2.82
N TYR A 102 -14.97 9.50 -2.81
CA TYR A 102 -13.89 9.58 -3.78
C TYR A 102 -12.94 8.37 -3.69
N LEU A 103 -12.49 8.02 -2.49
CA LEU A 103 -11.58 6.90 -2.27
C LEU A 103 -12.23 5.55 -2.59
N GLU A 104 -13.51 5.38 -2.25
CA GLU A 104 -14.25 4.16 -2.56
C GLU A 104 -14.45 3.98 -4.07
N ASN A 105 -14.87 5.03 -4.78
CA ASN A 105 -15.01 5.00 -6.24
C ASN A 105 -13.66 4.71 -6.92
N ARG A 106 -12.58 5.32 -6.42
CA ARG A 106 -11.23 5.08 -6.93
C ARG A 106 -10.82 3.63 -6.70
N ARG A 107 -10.99 3.11 -5.48
CA ARG A 107 -10.67 1.72 -5.13
C ARG A 107 -11.44 0.73 -6.00
N THR A 108 -12.73 0.94 -6.15
CA THR A 108 -13.60 0.10 -6.99
C THR A 108 -13.16 0.13 -8.45
N GLY A 109 -12.88 1.30 -9.00
CA GLY A 109 -12.39 1.44 -10.37
C GLY A 109 -11.05 0.75 -10.61
N LEU A 110 -10.09 0.88 -9.67
CA LEU A 110 -8.80 0.21 -9.73
C LEU A 110 -8.96 -1.32 -9.63
N ALA A 111 -9.81 -1.80 -8.73
CA ALA A 111 -10.05 -3.24 -8.56
C ALA A 111 -10.72 -3.85 -9.81
N GLN A 112 -11.66 -3.15 -10.45
CA GLN A 112 -12.28 -3.60 -11.69
C GLN A 112 -11.26 -3.65 -12.84
N ALA A 113 -10.45 -2.62 -12.99
CA ALA A 113 -9.39 -2.60 -14.01
C ALA A 113 -8.32 -3.68 -13.76
N ALA A 114 -7.99 -3.95 -12.50
CA ALA A 114 -7.08 -5.01 -12.12
C ALA A 114 -7.65 -6.40 -12.45
N LYS A 115 -8.95 -6.62 -12.18
CA LYS A 115 -9.66 -7.87 -12.50
C LYS A 115 -9.54 -8.22 -13.98
N GLU A 116 -9.95 -7.31 -14.85
CA GLU A 116 -9.92 -7.52 -16.31
C GLU A 116 -8.51 -7.85 -16.83
N LYS A 117 -7.50 -7.09 -16.34
CA LYS A 117 -6.11 -7.34 -16.70
C LYS A 117 -5.58 -8.66 -16.17
N SER A 118 -5.93 -9.02 -14.93
CA SER A 118 -5.50 -10.24 -14.26
C SER A 118 -6.08 -11.48 -14.94
N GLU A 119 -7.38 -11.48 -15.23
CA GLU A 119 -8.06 -12.57 -15.95
C GLU A 119 -7.43 -12.78 -17.32
N LYS A 120 -7.22 -11.71 -18.08
CA LYS A 120 -6.55 -11.78 -19.37
C LYS A 120 -5.12 -12.32 -19.26
N PHE A 121 -4.35 -11.79 -18.29
CA PHE A 121 -2.97 -12.24 -18.07
C PHE A 121 -2.92 -13.73 -17.77
N LEU A 122 -3.72 -14.23 -16.82
CA LEU A 122 -3.74 -15.66 -16.45
C LEU A 122 -4.22 -16.53 -17.61
N ALA A 123 -5.25 -16.10 -18.37
CA ALA A 123 -5.72 -16.83 -19.54
C ALA A 123 -4.66 -16.96 -20.64
N ASP A 124 -3.81 -15.96 -20.80
CA ASP A 124 -2.70 -15.99 -21.76
C ASP A 124 -1.48 -16.71 -21.19
N ASN A 125 -1.21 -16.59 -19.89
CA ASN A 125 -0.04 -17.17 -19.24
C ASN A 125 -0.07 -18.70 -19.27
N LYS A 126 -1.23 -19.32 -19.00
CA LYS A 126 -1.36 -20.79 -19.01
C LYS A 126 -1.13 -21.45 -20.37
N LYS A 127 -1.10 -20.67 -21.46
CA LYS A 127 -0.78 -21.17 -22.81
C LYS A 127 0.72 -21.21 -23.08
N LYS A 128 1.55 -20.66 -22.21
CA LYS A 128 3.00 -20.57 -22.38
C LYS A 128 3.65 -21.90 -22.02
N ASP A 129 4.70 -22.26 -22.74
CA ASP A 129 5.48 -23.45 -22.44
C ASP A 129 6.07 -23.40 -21.03
N GLY A 130 5.98 -24.54 -20.32
CA GLY A 130 6.51 -24.69 -18.96
C GLY A 130 5.64 -24.09 -17.87
N ILE A 131 4.46 -23.53 -18.19
CA ILE A 131 3.47 -23.11 -17.20
C ILE A 131 2.47 -24.24 -16.97
N PHE A 132 2.24 -24.55 -15.71
CA PHE A 132 1.26 -25.51 -15.22
C PHE A 132 0.18 -24.79 -14.43
N GLU A 133 -1.01 -25.41 -14.35
CA GLU A 133 -2.14 -24.87 -13.57
C GLU A 133 -2.69 -25.96 -12.65
N THR A 134 -2.91 -25.64 -11.40
CA THR A 134 -3.54 -26.54 -10.43
C THR A 134 -5.07 -26.44 -10.49
N PRO A 135 -5.80 -27.38 -9.86
CA PRO A 135 -7.27 -27.31 -9.80
C PRO A 135 -7.83 -26.04 -9.10
N SER A 136 -7.05 -25.40 -8.24
CA SER A 136 -7.41 -24.15 -7.59
C SER A 136 -7.26 -22.91 -8.50
N GLY A 137 -6.61 -23.10 -9.67
CA GLY A 137 -6.27 -22.02 -10.61
C GLY A 137 -4.92 -21.36 -10.35
N LEU A 138 -4.14 -21.84 -9.38
CA LEU A 138 -2.75 -21.41 -9.22
C LEU A 138 -1.96 -21.81 -10.47
N GLN A 139 -1.28 -20.85 -11.10
CA GLN A 139 -0.35 -21.14 -12.16
C GLN A 139 1.09 -21.06 -11.66
N TYR A 140 1.94 -21.93 -12.16
CA TYR A 140 3.32 -22.01 -11.70
C TYR A 140 4.29 -22.47 -12.78
N ARG A 141 5.56 -22.17 -12.58
CA ARG A 141 6.68 -22.73 -13.34
C ARG A 141 7.77 -23.14 -12.37
N ILE A 142 8.14 -24.41 -12.36
CA ILE A 142 9.27 -24.90 -11.60
C ILE A 142 10.55 -24.53 -12.38
N VAL A 143 11.37 -23.67 -11.78
CA VAL A 143 12.67 -23.25 -12.34
C VAL A 143 13.75 -24.23 -11.90
N ASP A 144 13.70 -24.64 -10.62
CA ASP A 144 14.53 -25.69 -10.04
C ASP A 144 13.66 -26.46 -9.04
N PRO A 145 13.52 -27.79 -9.18
CA PRO A 145 12.69 -28.58 -8.26
C PRO A 145 13.28 -28.66 -6.84
N GLY A 146 14.55 -28.32 -6.65
CA GLY A 146 15.28 -28.61 -5.42
C GLY A 146 15.57 -30.11 -5.25
N SER A 147 16.29 -30.43 -4.21
CA SER A 147 16.69 -31.83 -3.91
C SER A 147 16.34 -32.27 -2.50
N GLY A 148 15.93 -31.33 -1.64
CA GLY A 148 15.56 -31.56 -0.26
C GLY A 148 14.10 -31.96 -0.07
N GLU A 149 13.69 -31.97 1.19
CA GLU A 149 12.32 -32.28 1.59
C GLU A 149 11.34 -31.20 1.09
N LYS A 150 10.15 -31.62 0.64
CA LYS A 150 9.06 -30.71 0.31
C LYS A 150 8.31 -30.33 1.59
N PRO A 151 7.97 -29.06 1.78
CA PRO A 151 7.25 -28.65 2.97
C PRO A 151 5.80 -29.12 2.95
N GLY A 152 5.28 -29.41 4.14
CA GLY A 152 3.84 -29.51 4.38
C GLY A 152 3.20 -28.13 4.62
N PRO A 153 1.85 -28.06 4.65
CA PRO A 153 1.12 -26.78 4.69
C PRO A 153 1.29 -26.01 6.03
N GLN A 154 1.85 -26.62 7.06
CA GLN A 154 2.10 -25.98 8.37
C GLN A 154 3.58 -25.71 8.61
N ASP A 155 4.45 -26.19 7.73
CA ASP A 155 5.88 -26.12 7.89
C ASP A 155 6.41 -24.67 7.83
N THR A 156 7.62 -24.53 8.33
CA THR A 156 8.37 -23.28 8.25
C THR A 156 9.37 -23.38 7.11
N VAL A 157 9.40 -22.34 6.27
CA VAL A 157 10.34 -22.21 5.15
C VAL A 157 11.20 -20.96 5.30
N TRP A 158 12.40 -20.97 4.75
CA TRP A 158 13.24 -19.79 4.56
C TRP A 158 13.31 -19.48 3.07
N VAL A 159 12.98 -18.27 2.71
CA VAL A 159 12.83 -17.87 1.31
C VAL A 159 13.48 -16.53 1.01
N ARG A 160 13.95 -16.39 -0.23
CA ARG A 160 14.16 -15.12 -0.92
C ARG A 160 13.12 -15.03 -2.02
N TYR A 161 12.60 -13.85 -2.25
CA TYR A 161 11.55 -13.70 -3.26
C TYR A 161 11.45 -12.28 -3.78
N LYS A 162 10.79 -12.16 -4.92
CA LYS A 162 10.32 -10.90 -5.47
C LYS A 162 8.85 -11.03 -5.81
N GLY A 163 8.03 -10.17 -5.20
CA GLY A 163 6.60 -10.05 -5.47
C GLY A 163 6.32 -8.83 -6.35
N SER A 164 5.62 -9.03 -7.46
CA SER A 164 5.25 -7.96 -8.38
C SER A 164 3.83 -8.13 -8.90
N LEU A 165 3.23 -7.01 -9.31
CA LEU A 165 2.02 -6.98 -10.11
C LEU A 165 2.33 -7.36 -11.56
N ILE A 166 1.30 -7.61 -12.36
CA ILE A 166 1.42 -8.01 -13.77
C ILE A 166 2.01 -6.91 -14.66
N ASP A 167 2.03 -5.66 -14.21
CA ASP A 167 2.67 -4.53 -14.89
C ASP A 167 4.16 -4.35 -14.51
N GLY A 168 4.68 -5.25 -13.65
CA GLY A 168 6.06 -5.22 -13.17
C GLY A 168 6.29 -4.36 -11.93
N THR A 169 5.26 -3.71 -11.38
CA THR A 169 5.37 -2.96 -10.13
C THR A 169 5.72 -3.91 -8.98
N VAL A 170 6.88 -3.74 -8.39
CA VAL A 170 7.33 -4.52 -7.23
C VAL A 170 6.66 -3.99 -5.97
N PHE A 171 5.98 -4.86 -5.23
CA PHE A 171 5.32 -4.48 -3.98
C PHE A 171 6.01 -5.06 -2.74
N ASP A 172 6.80 -6.14 -2.91
CA ASP A 172 7.55 -6.75 -1.81
C ASP A 172 8.74 -7.55 -2.34
N GLU A 173 9.87 -7.53 -1.64
CA GLU A 173 11.08 -8.21 -2.09
C GLU A 173 12.02 -8.54 -0.93
N VAL A 174 12.57 -9.74 -0.96
CA VAL A 174 13.78 -10.11 -0.21
C VAL A 174 14.86 -10.40 -1.26
N PRO A 175 15.84 -9.48 -1.45
CA PRO A 175 16.85 -9.59 -2.49
C PRO A 175 17.69 -10.87 -2.41
N ALA A 176 18.27 -11.29 -3.54
CA ALA A 176 19.05 -12.53 -3.63
C ALA A 176 20.32 -12.52 -2.76
N ASP A 177 20.86 -11.35 -2.45
CA ASP A 177 22.04 -11.16 -1.58
C ASP A 177 21.69 -10.93 -0.10
N ALA A 178 20.39 -10.82 0.22
CA ALA A 178 19.93 -10.69 1.61
C ALA A 178 19.80 -12.05 2.30
N GLU A 179 19.79 -12.04 3.63
CA GLU A 179 19.45 -13.23 4.40
C GLU A 179 18.00 -13.66 4.12
N PRO A 180 17.75 -14.98 3.89
CA PRO A 180 16.40 -15.49 3.67
C PRO A 180 15.49 -15.19 4.87
N ILE A 181 14.26 -14.80 4.62
CA ILE A 181 13.28 -14.61 5.70
C ILE A 181 12.58 -15.92 6.05
N ARG A 182 12.24 -16.06 7.32
CA ARG A 182 11.52 -17.21 7.86
C ARG A 182 10.02 -16.98 7.81
N LEU A 183 9.27 -17.89 7.17
CA LEU A 183 7.81 -17.85 7.06
C LEU A 183 7.19 -19.18 7.43
N MET A 184 6.02 -19.16 8.09
CA MET A 184 5.18 -20.34 8.27
C MET A 184 4.15 -20.40 7.15
N LEU A 185 4.03 -21.54 6.47
CA LEU A 185 3.16 -21.70 5.29
C LEU A 185 1.67 -21.55 5.59
N ASN A 186 1.24 -21.75 6.83
CA ASN A 186 -0.13 -21.51 7.27
C ASN A 186 -0.44 -20.02 7.60
N ARG A 187 0.53 -19.11 7.38
CA ARG A 187 0.39 -17.66 7.66
C ARG A 187 0.69 -16.78 6.44
N VAL A 188 0.77 -17.36 5.28
CA VAL A 188 0.95 -16.67 4.00
C VAL A 188 -0.30 -16.79 3.14
N VAL A 189 -0.35 -16.12 2.02
CA VAL A 189 -1.48 -16.23 1.07
C VAL A 189 -1.63 -17.68 0.57
N PRO A 190 -2.86 -18.17 0.31
CA PRO A 190 -3.11 -19.57 -0.07
C PRO A 190 -2.27 -20.05 -1.25
N GLY A 191 -2.05 -19.20 -2.26
CA GLY A 191 -1.21 -19.54 -3.40
C GLY A 191 0.26 -19.84 -3.05
N TRP A 192 0.79 -19.26 -1.99
CA TRP A 192 2.11 -19.61 -1.46
C TRP A 192 2.09 -20.94 -0.73
N THR A 193 1.08 -21.14 0.14
CA THR A 193 0.91 -22.41 0.85
C THR A 193 0.83 -23.59 -0.12
N GLU A 194 0.09 -23.44 -1.21
CA GLU A 194 -0.04 -24.47 -2.24
C GLU A 194 1.23 -24.58 -3.09
N GLY A 195 1.74 -23.45 -3.58
CA GLY A 195 2.83 -23.42 -4.56
C GLY A 195 4.17 -23.91 -4.03
N LEU A 196 4.52 -23.57 -2.78
CA LEU A 196 5.82 -23.98 -2.22
C LEU A 196 5.90 -25.46 -1.88
N GLN A 197 4.77 -26.16 -1.73
CA GLN A 197 4.73 -27.61 -1.59
C GLN A 197 5.08 -28.37 -2.90
N LEU A 198 5.16 -27.65 -4.03
CA LEU A 198 5.51 -28.26 -5.32
C LEU A 198 7.02 -28.49 -5.49
N ILE A 199 7.85 -27.77 -4.73
CA ILE A 199 9.31 -27.83 -4.79
C ILE A 199 9.89 -28.29 -3.46
N GLY A 200 11.14 -28.79 -3.48
CA GLY A 200 11.88 -29.17 -2.29
C GLY A 200 12.84 -28.07 -1.82
N GLU A 201 13.53 -28.29 -0.70
CA GLU A 201 14.59 -27.42 -0.21
C GLU A 201 15.66 -27.18 -1.28
N GLY A 202 16.10 -25.94 -1.46
CA GLY A 202 16.99 -25.49 -2.53
C GLY A 202 16.27 -25.18 -3.85
N GLY A 203 14.95 -25.38 -3.94
CA GLY A 203 14.18 -25.21 -5.16
C GLY A 203 13.84 -23.74 -5.46
N LYS A 204 13.49 -23.50 -6.76
CA LYS A 204 13.04 -22.19 -7.27
C LYS A 204 11.77 -22.37 -8.08
N ILE A 205 10.82 -21.48 -7.85
CA ILE A 205 9.52 -21.53 -8.49
C ILE A 205 9.01 -20.11 -8.81
N ASP A 206 8.39 -19.96 -9.96
CA ASP A 206 7.59 -18.80 -10.29
C ASP A 206 6.13 -19.13 -10.03
N LEU A 207 5.44 -18.31 -9.26
CA LEU A 207 4.03 -18.44 -8.95
C LEU A 207 3.27 -17.28 -9.61
N PHE A 208 2.16 -17.60 -10.26
CA PHE A 208 1.22 -16.65 -10.84
C PHE A 208 -0.12 -16.88 -10.15
N ILE A 209 -0.37 -16.09 -9.14
CA ILE A 209 -1.42 -16.32 -8.14
C ILE A 209 -2.65 -15.51 -8.52
N PRO A 210 -3.80 -16.13 -8.82
CA PRO A 210 -5.06 -15.42 -8.99
C PRO A 210 -5.46 -14.74 -7.68
N SER A 211 -6.25 -13.68 -7.75
CA SER A 211 -6.62 -12.86 -6.58
C SER A 211 -7.23 -13.68 -5.44
N ASP A 212 -8.04 -14.69 -5.75
CA ASP A 212 -8.70 -15.54 -4.75
C ASP A 212 -7.73 -16.37 -3.91
N LEU A 213 -6.55 -16.64 -4.43
CA LEU A 213 -5.44 -17.28 -3.72
C LEU A 213 -4.41 -16.28 -3.20
N GLY A 214 -4.66 -14.98 -3.39
CA GLY A 214 -3.82 -13.86 -2.98
C GLY A 214 -4.52 -12.95 -1.96
N TYR A 215 -4.71 -11.68 -2.32
CA TYR A 215 -5.31 -10.66 -1.46
C TYR A 215 -6.80 -10.37 -1.76
N GLY A 216 -7.42 -11.16 -2.63
CA GLY A 216 -8.85 -11.12 -2.92
C GLY A 216 -9.35 -9.81 -3.53
N GLU A 217 -10.65 -9.57 -3.39
CA GLU A 217 -11.32 -8.36 -3.90
C GLU A 217 -10.91 -7.08 -3.15
N GLN A 218 -10.45 -7.20 -1.91
CA GLN A 218 -10.07 -6.05 -1.10
C GLN A 218 -8.66 -5.54 -1.44
N GLY A 219 -7.79 -6.42 -1.94
CA GLY A 219 -6.38 -6.07 -2.14
C GLY A 219 -5.60 -5.90 -0.84
N ASN A 220 -4.47 -5.22 -0.92
CA ASN A 220 -3.63 -4.87 0.23
C ASN A 220 -2.98 -3.51 -0.05
N GLN A 221 -2.23 -2.95 0.91
CA GLN A 221 -1.54 -1.68 0.74
C GLN A 221 -0.67 -1.70 -0.55
N GLY A 222 -0.98 -0.83 -1.50
CA GLY A 222 -0.29 -0.75 -2.79
C GLY A 222 -0.67 -1.83 -3.82
N ILE A 223 -1.57 -2.78 -3.47
CA ILE A 223 -2.06 -3.85 -4.34
C ILE A 223 -3.56 -3.68 -4.53
N PRO A 224 -4.03 -3.29 -5.72
CA PRO A 224 -5.46 -3.18 -6.00
C PRO A 224 -6.19 -4.51 -5.78
N GLY A 225 -7.45 -4.45 -5.37
CA GLY A 225 -8.29 -5.64 -5.31
C GLY A 225 -8.34 -6.36 -6.67
N ASN A 226 -8.56 -7.65 -6.65
CA ASN A 226 -8.61 -8.53 -7.82
C ASN A 226 -7.30 -8.61 -8.64
N SER A 227 -6.16 -8.17 -8.09
CA SER A 227 -4.87 -8.27 -8.75
C SER A 227 -4.35 -9.70 -8.74
N ALA A 228 -3.92 -10.21 -9.90
CA ALA A 228 -3.04 -11.36 -9.95
C ALA A 228 -1.63 -10.95 -9.49
N LEU A 229 -0.98 -11.85 -8.74
CA LEU A 229 0.33 -11.63 -8.18
C LEU A 229 1.35 -12.53 -8.87
N ILE A 230 2.55 -12.00 -9.08
CA ILE A 230 3.68 -12.78 -9.60
C ILE A 230 4.74 -12.83 -8.52
N PHE A 231 5.16 -14.05 -8.16
CA PHE A 231 6.26 -14.25 -7.24
C PHE A 231 7.34 -15.11 -7.88
N ASN A 232 8.58 -14.64 -7.83
CA ASN A 232 9.75 -15.45 -8.10
C ASN A 232 10.32 -15.84 -6.74
N VAL A 233 10.33 -17.13 -6.38
CA VAL A 233 10.69 -17.60 -5.04
C VAL A 233 11.85 -18.59 -5.11
N GLU A 234 12.85 -18.40 -4.25
CA GLU A 234 13.90 -19.35 -3.92
C GLU A 234 13.67 -19.84 -2.49
N MET A 235 13.42 -21.13 -2.31
CA MET A 235 13.26 -21.75 -1.00
C MET A 235 14.57 -22.38 -0.55
N THR A 236 15.23 -21.77 0.43
CA THR A 236 16.59 -22.16 0.83
C THR A 236 16.62 -23.20 1.93
N LYS A 237 15.53 -23.32 2.72
CA LYS A 237 15.45 -24.27 3.83
C LYS A 237 14.00 -24.61 4.16
N VAL A 238 13.78 -25.84 4.62
CA VAL A 238 12.52 -26.33 5.18
C VAL A 238 12.73 -26.81 6.60
N ALA A 239 11.77 -26.55 7.50
CA ALA A 239 11.72 -27.14 8.84
C ALA A 239 10.28 -27.61 9.11
N PRO A 240 10.11 -28.91 9.43
CA PRO A 240 8.81 -29.48 9.74
C PRO A 240 8.14 -28.77 10.93
N TYR A 241 6.82 -28.69 10.87
CA TYR A 241 6.02 -28.27 12.03
C TYR A 241 6.06 -29.36 13.11
N ILE A 242 6.47 -28.96 14.30
CA ILE A 242 6.46 -29.86 15.48
C ILE A 242 5.27 -29.42 16.34
N GLU A 243 4.25 -30.26 16.41
CA GLU A 243 3.13 -30.05 17.33
C GLU A 243 3.66 -30.11 18.77
N SER A 244 3.45 -29.03 19.51
CA SER A 244 3.79 -29.04 20.96
C SER A 244 2.83 -29.98 21.67
N VAL A 245 3.32 -31.14 22.09
CA VAL A 245 2.57 -32.02 22.98
C VAL A 245 2.36 -31.26 24.30
N PRO A 246 1.10 -31.09 24.77
CA PRO A 246 0.88 -30.51 26.10
C PRO A 246 1.59 -31.38 27.10
N THR A 247 2.52 -30.81 27.86
CA THR A 247 3.06 -31.46 29.06
C THR A 247 1.97 -31.36 30.12
N ASP A 248 1.37 -32.52 30.46
CA ASP A 248 0.47 -32.71 31.60
C ASP A 248 1.15 -32.29 32.93
#